data_cc94d6da9c3af84867d814e5a7eecf9a
#
_entry.id   cc94d6da9c3af84867d814e5a7eecf9a
#
_cell.length_a   1.000
_cell.length_b   1.000
_cell.length_c   1.000
_cell.angle_alpha   90.00
_cell.angle_beta   90.00
_cell.angle_gamma   90.00
#
_symmetry.space_group_name_H-M   'P 1'
#
loop_
_entity.id
_entity.type
_entity.pdbx_description
1 polymer ?
#
loop_
_entity_poly.entity_id
_entity_poly.type
_entity_poly.pdbx_seq_one_letter_code
_entity_poly.pdbx_strand_id
1 'polypeptide(L)'
;MSAAKSKDGKDPKEAKGGKGAGKEDKGQPKEPRAPKEGQQARREGRRPEQDGKEAAREAAPRKPDRPAPPPRLQVHYREAVVKSMMEQFGYKTTMQVPRIEKIVLNMGVGEAVADKKIMDNAVSDMTKIAGQKPLVTTARKSIANYKVRAGYPVGCKVTLRGARMYEFLDRLVSVAMPRIRDFRGISGRAFDGRGNYNMGVKEQIIFPEIEYDKIDAIRGMNITITTTAKSDNEAKALLAAFRFPFRN
;
A
#
# COMPACT_ATOMS: atom_id res chain seq x y z
N MET A 1 -55.27 19.41 34.51
CA MET A 1 -54.89 20.56 35.37
C MET A 1 -53.57 21.02 34.79
N SER A 2 -53.62 22.03 33.99
CA SER A 2 -53.41 23.46 34.27
C SER A 2 -51.93 23.79 34.15
N ALA A 3 -51.46 24.48 33.28
CA ALA A 3 -51.60 25.78 32.64
C ALA A 3 -50.16 26.31 32.49
N ALA A 4 -49.62 26.63 31.33
CA ALA A 4 -49.80 27.82 30.53
C ALA A 4 -48.88 28.99 30.90
N LYS A 5 -48.39 29.62 29.82
CA LYS A 5 -48.05 31.03 29.57
C LYS A 5 -46.54 31.33 29.64
N SER A 6 -45.94 31.75 28.58
CA SER A 6 -46.14 32.84 27.57
C SER A 6 -45.19 33.99 27.78
N LYS A 7 -44.63 34.42 26.66
CA LYS A 7 -44.50 35.79 26.12
C LYS A 7 -43.13 36.40 26.19
N ASP A 8 -42.70 36.77 25.08
CA ASP A 8 -42.56 38.04 24.28
C ASP A 8 -41.23 38.72 24.55
N GLY A 9 -40.47 39.14 23.64
CA GLY A 9 -40.69 39.77 22.38
C GLY A 9 -39.62 40.88 22.19
N LYS A 10 -39.32 41.13 20.97
CA LYS A 10 -38.88 42.47 20.40
C LYS A 10 -37.50 42.57 19.85
N ASP A 11 -37.48 42.53 18.49
CA ASP A 11 -36.71 43.45 17.61
C ASP A 11 -37.18 44.90 17.76
N PRO A 12 -36.68 45.88 17.03
CA PRO A 12 -35.47 46.11 16.25
C PRO A 12 -34.89 47.57 16.45
N LYS A 13 -33.83 47.94 15.70
CA LYS A 13 -33.57 49.31 15.15
C LYS A 13 -32.20 49.28 14.46
N GLU A 14 -32.12 49.46 13.14
CA GLU A 14 -32.05 50.69 12.32
C GLU A 14 -31.14 51.76 12.95
N ALA A 15 -30.22 52.42 12.28
CA ALA A 15 -30.14 52.94 10.94
C ALA A 15 -28.83 53.71 10.75
N LYS A 16 -28.54 54.03 9.46
CA LYS A 16 -27.86 55.22 8.90
C LYS A 16 -26.34 55.29 9.08
N GLY A 17 -25.53 55.51 8.06
CA GLY A 17 -25.69 56.25 6.81
C GLY A 17 -24.48 57.12 6.65
N GLY A 18 -23.79 57.10 5.51
CA GLY A 18 -22.68 58.01 5.27
C GLY A 18 -22.17 57.89 3.83
N LYS A 19 -22.64 58.80 3.03
CA LYS A 19 -22.27 59.07 1.63
C LYS A 19 -20.86 59.68 1.56
N GLY A 20 -20.14 59.40 0.46
CA GLY A 20 -18.99 60.18 0.04
C GLY A 20 -18.57 59.83 -1.37
N ALA A 21 -18.92 60.68 -2.24
CA ALA A 21 -18.79 60.70 -3.69
C ALA A 21 -17.35 60.89 -4.20
N GLY A 22 -17.03 60.23 -5.33
CA GLY A 22 -16.70 60.90 -6.58
C GLY A 22 -15.21 61.05 -6.89
N LYS A 23 -14.78 60.43 -7.95
CA LYS A 23 -14.26 61.11 -9.15
C LYS A 23 -13.79 60.07 -10.17
N GLU A 24 -14.44 60.19 -11.33
CA GLU A 24 -13.98 59.66 -12.62
C GLU A 24 -12.66 60.33 -13.01
N ASP A 25 -11.77 59.55 -13.62
CA ASP A 25 -10.92 60.11 -14.69
C ASP A 25 -10.64 59.06 -15.77
N LYS A 26 -10.92 59.52 -16.99
CA LYS A 26 -10.78 58.82 -18.27
C LYS A 26 -9.35 58.97 -18.76
N GLY A 27 -8.73 57.94 -19.26
CA GLY A 27 -7.46 58.04 -19.99
C GLY A 27 -7.24 56.86 -20.94
N GLN A 28 -7.33 57.16 -22.19
CA GLN A 28 -7.34 56.35 -23.41
C GLN A 28 -6.10 55.46 -23.64
N PRO A 29 -6.19 54.56 -24.61
CA PRO A 29 -5.18 53.53 -24.93
C PRO A 29 -4.08 54.05 -25.83
N LYS A 30 -2.88 53.54 -25.72
CA LYS A 30 -1.79 53.71 -26.68
C LYS A 30 -1.34 52.38 -27.28
N GLU A 31 -1.41 52.38 -28.58
CA GLU A 31 -0.99 51.39 -29.56
C GLU A 31 0.51 51.11 -29.58
N PRO A 32 0.95 50.08 -30.33
CA PRO A 32 2.23 49.42 -30.21
C PRO A 32 3.32 50.09 -31.09
N ARG A 33 4.55 50.00 -30.66
CA ARG A 33 5.71 50.33 -31.50
C ARG A 33 6.56 49.09 -31.74
N ALA A 34 6.75 48.79 -33.02
CA ALA A 34 7.59 47.80 -33.64
C ALA A 34 9.11 48.15 -33.57
N PRO A 35 10.00 47.34 -34.12
CA PRO A 35 11.29 46.97 -33.55
C PRO A 35 12.46 47.80 -34.03
N LYS A 36 13.55 47.79 -33.30
CA LYS A 36 14.85 48.24 -33.80
C LYS A 36 15.86 47.10 -33.77
N GLU A 37 16.29 46.75 -34.95
CA GLU A 37 17.47 45.96 -35.24
C GLU A 37 18.77 46.56 -34.70
N GLY A 38 19.72 45.67 -34.41
CA GLY A 38 21.15 45.93 -34.58
C GLY A 38 21.97 45.96 -33.30
N GLN A 39 22.64 44.91 -32.98
CA GLN A 39 24.10 44.82 -33.04
C GLN A 39 24.61 43.51 -32.39
N GLN A 40 25.36 42.83 -33.22
CA GLN A 40 26.15 41.65 -32.94
C GLN A 40 27.22 41.96 -31.87
N ALA A 41 27.34 41.10 -30.88
CA ALA A 41 28.60 40.86 -30.21
C ALA A 41 28.71 39.38 -29.86
N ARG A 42 29.59 38.73 -30.60
CA ARG A 42 30.17 37.40 -30.33
C ARG A 42 30.62 37.34 -28.86
N ARG A 43 30.19 36.32 -28.14
CA ARG A 43 30.97 35.69 -27.08
C ARG A 43 30.78 34.20 -27.10
N GLU A 44 31.90 33.57 -27.39
CA GLU A 44 32.17 32.14 -27.39
C GLU A 44 31.72 31.45 -26.11
N GLY A 45 31.05 30.35 -26.27
CA GLY A 45 31.34 29.01 -25.85
C GLY A 45 31.59 28.78 -24.36
N ARG A 46 30.64 28.12 -23.75
CA ARG A 46 30.94 27.02 -22.81
C ARG A 46 29.70 26.14 -22.75
N ARG A 47 29.82 24.95 -23.33
CA ARG A 47 28.86 23.86 -23.20
C ARG A 47 28.91 23.32 -21.77
N PRO A 48 27.79 23.11 -21.10
CA PRO A 48 27.65 22.17 -20.01
C PRO A 48 26.90 20.93 -20.54
N GLU A 49 27.59 20.05 -21.26
CA GLU A 49 27.04 18.78 -21.75
C GLU A 49 27.76 17.56 -21.14
N GLN A 50 28.23 17.66 -19.91
CA GLN A 50 28.87 16.49 -19.28
C GLN A 50 28.18 15.98 -18.02
N ASP A 51 27.35 16.77 -17.33
CA ASP A 51 26.72 16.32 -16.08
C ASP A 51 25.43 15.49 -16.30
N GLY A 52 24.87 15.44 -17.52
CA GLY A 52 23.66 14.63 -17.82
C GLY A 52 23.93 13.17 -18.14
N LYS A 53 25.19 12.77 -18.35
CA LYS A 53 25.52 11.38 -18.74
C LYS A 53 25.93 10.47 -17.58
N GLU A 54 26.30 11.01 -16.42
CA GLU A 54 26.61 10.19 -15.25
C GLU A 54 25.35 9.77 -14.48
N ALA A 55 24.34 10.63 -14.37
CA ALA A 55 23.07 10.28 -13.75
C ALA A 55 22.24 9.24 -14.53
N ALA A 56 22.47 9.11 -15.85
CA ALA A 56 21.78 8.11 -16.67
C ALA A 56 22.44 6.72 -16.66
N ARG A 57 23.65 6.58 -16.10
CA ARG A 57 24.35 5.30 -16.00
C ARG A 57 24.00 4.47 -14.75
N GLU A 58 23.37 5.04 -13.75
CA GLU A 58 22.94 4.32 -12.54
C GLU A 58 21.61 3.58 -12.68
N ALA A 59 20.84 3.78 -13.73
CA ALA A 59 19.52 3.19 -13.91
C ALA A 59 19.47 2.00 -14.89
N ALA A 60 20.59 1.43 -15.28
CA ALA A 60 20.57 0.20 -16.06
C ALA A 60 20.16 -0.98 -15.14
N PRO A 61 19.10 -1.76 -15.46
CA PRO A 61 18.75 -2.93 -14.67
C PRO A 61 19.92 -3.89 -14.71
N ARG A 62 20.56 -4.10 -13.55
CA ARG A 62 21.59 -5.13 -13.39
C ARG A 62 20.97 -6.45 -13.78
N LYS A 63 21.39 -7.03 -14.88
CA LYS A 63 21.04 -8.39 -15.25
C LYS A 63 21.47 -9.29 -14.10
N PRO A 64 20.60 -10.16 -13.60
CA PRO A 64 21.02 -11.12 -12.57
C PRO A 64 22.08 -12.02 -13.17
N ASP A 65 23.31 -11.93 -12.69
CA ASP A 65 24.47 -12.68 -13.23
C ASP A 65 24.37 -14.20 -13.01
N ARG A 66 23.40 -14.65 -12.23
CA ARG A 66 23.07 -16.08 -12.04
C ARG A 66 21.56 -16.23 -11.79
N PRO A 67 20.91 -17.26 -12.37
CA PRO A 67 19.54 -17.57 -11.98
C PRO A 67 19.50 -17.85 -10.47
N ALA A 68 18.67 -17.10 -9.75
CA ALA A 68 18.50 -17.30 -8.31
C ALA A 68 18.09 -18.77 -8.04
N PRO A 69 18.64 -19.43 -7.02
CA PRO A 69 18.26 -20.78 -6.68
C PRO A 69 16.73 -20.83 -6.42
N PRO A 70 16.09 -21.97 -6.73
CA PRO A 70 14.65 -22.10 -6.49
C PRO A 70 14.34 -21.96 -5.00
N PRO A 71 13.24 -21.26 -4.60
CA PRO A 71 12.86 -21.11 -3.21
C PRO A 71 12.65 -22.46 -2.51
N ARG A 72 13.15 -22.58 -1.28
CA ARG A 72 13.10 -23.80 -0.49
C ARG A 72 11.68 -24.37 -0.40
N LEU A 73 10.67 -23.53 -0.12
CA LEU A 73 9.28 -23.98 -0.02
C LEU A 73 8.68 -24.40 -1.37
N GLN A 74 9.18 -23.88 -2.49
CA GLN A 74 8.75 -24.33 -3.82
C GLN A 74 9.23 -25.74 -4.11
N VAL A 75 10.47 -26.07 -3.72
CA VAL A 75 11.01 -27.43 -3.81
C VAL A 75 10.22 -28.38 -2.90
N HIS A 76 10.03 -27.97 -1.63
CA HIS A 76 9.24 -28.73 -0.65
C HIS A 76 7.82 -29.02 -1.14
N TYR A 77 7.16 -28.06 -1.79
CA TYR A 77 5.84 -28.27 -2.39
C TYR A 77 5.86 -29.39 -3.41
N ARG A 78 6.82 -29.41 -4.33
CA ARG A 78 6.91 -30.41 -5.40
C ARG A 78 7.25 -31.81 -4.89
N GLU A 79 8.11 -31.92 -3.89
CA GLU A 79 8.65 -33.19 -3.41
C GLU A 79 7.79 -33.86 -2.34
N ALA A 80 7.28 -33.07 -1.40
CA ALA A 80 6.59 -33.59 -0.21
C ALA A 80 5.09 -33.28 -0.22
N VAL A 81 4.71 -31.98 -0.41
CA VAL A 81 3.32 -31.55 -0.22
C VAL A 81 2.39 -32.17 -1.26
N VAL A 82 2.82 -32.24 -2.53
CA VAL A 82 2.00 -32.84 -3.59
C VAL A 82 1.69 -34.34 -3.28
N LYS A 83 2.68 -35.10 -2.83
CA LYS A 83 2.48 -36.51 -2.48
C LYS A 83 1.52 -36.69 -1.31
N SER A 84 1.76 -35.92 -0.22
CA SER A 84 0.90 -35.98 0.96
C SER A 84 -0.54 -35.59 0.66
N MET A 85 -0.76 -34.56 -0.16
CA MET A 85 -2.10 -34.11 -0.55
C MET A 85 -2.80 -35.15 -1.46
N MET A 86 -2.07 -35.83 -2.34
CA MET A 86 -2.64 -36.90 -3.18
C MET A 86 -3.09 -38.09 -2.33
N GLU A 87 -2.32 -38.45 -1.31
CA GLU A 87 -2.67 -39.55 -0.37
C GLU A 87 -3.88 -39.18 0.50
N GLN A 88 -3.95 -37.94 1.02
CA GLN A 88 -5.02 -37.49 1.92
C GLN A 88 -6.37 -37.31 1.22
N PHE A 89 -6.37 -36.77 0.01
CA PHE A 89 -7.59 -36.37 -0.72
C PHE A 89 -7.89 -37.26 -1.93
N GLY A 90 -7.03 -38.21 -2.26
CA GLY A 90 -7.27 -39.16 -3.35
C GLY A 90 -7.29 -38.53 -4.74
N TYR A 91 -6.49 -37.48 -4.98
CA TYR A 91 -6.42 -36.86 -6.30
C TYR A 91 -5.85 -37.81 -7.36
N LYS A 92 -6.51 -37.88 -8.53
CA LYS A 92 -6.09 -38.75 -9.64
C LYS A 92 -4.86 -38.22 -10.39
N THR A 93 -4.65 -36.92 -10.41
CA THR A 93 -3.56 -36.26 -11.13
C THR A 93 -2.90 -35.17 -10.29
N THR A 94 -1.61 -34.97 -10.47
CA THR A 94 -0.87 -33.88 -9.79
C THR A 94 -1.40 -32.50 -10.11
N MET A 95 -2.09 -32.31 -11.24
CA MET A 95 -2.69 -31.04 -11.64
C MET A 95 -3.95 -30.67 -10.83
N GLN A 96 -4.57 -31.64 -10.14
CA GLN A 96 -5.73 -31.39 -9.27
C GLN A 96 -5.29 -30.90 -7.89
N VAL A 97 -4.04 -31.14 -7.51
CA VAL A 97 -3.53 -30.73 -6.19
C VAL A 97 -3.56 -29.22 -6.05
N PRO A 98 -4.14 -28.70 -4.96
CA PRO A 98 -4.20 -27.26 -4.74
C PRO A 98 -2.80 -26.67 -4.54
N ARG A 99 -2.63 -25.44 -5.03
CA ARG A 99 -1.39 -24.68 -4.92
C ARG A 99 -1.67 -23.25 -4.44
N ILE A 100 -0.67 -22.62 -3.88
CA ILE A 100 -0.75 -21.19 -3.57
C ILE A 100 -0.61 -20.40 -4.89
N GLU A 101 -1.57 -19.54 -5.17
CA GLU A 101 -1.60 -18.73 -6.39
C GLU A 101 -0.90 -17.39 -6.20
N LYS A 102 -1.25 -16.70 -5.11
CA LYS A 102 -0.71 -15.37 -4.76
C LYS A 102 -0.83 -15.11 -3.27
N ILE A 103 0.01 -14.21 -2.78
CA ILE A 103 -0.11 -13.62 -1.45
C ILE A 103 -0.30 -12.11 -1.63
N VAL A 104 -1.33 -11.56 -1.00
CA VAL A 104 -1.61 -10.12 -1.04
C VAL A 104 -1.34 -9.55 0.35
N LEU A 105 -0.46 -8.56 0.39
CA LEU A 105 -0.21 -7.75 1.58
C LEU A 105 -0.95 -6.44 1.43
N ASN A 106 -1.65 -6.02 2.46
CA ASN A 106 -2.35 -4.74 2.49
C ASN A 106 -2.09 -4.04 3.82
N MET A 107 -1.67 -2.79 3.76
CA MET A 107 -1.49 -1.91 4.90
C MET A 107 -2.41 -0.71 4.75
N GLY A 108 -3.33 -0.54 5.69
CA GLY A 108 -4.19 0.63 5.77
C GLY A 108 -3.49 1.74 6.57
N VAL A 109 -3.39 2.92 5.98
CA VAL A 109 -2.73 4.09 6.59
C VAL A 109 -3.70 5.25 6.58
N GLY A 110 -4.61 5.30 7.56
CA GLY A 110 -5.63 6.35 7.67
C GLY A 110 -5.02 7.73 7.96
N GLU A 111 -3.91 7.78 8.67
CA GLU A 111 -3.19 9.00 9.04
C GLU A 111 -2.56 9.71 7.82
N ALA A 112 -2.35 9.00 6.72
CA ALA A 112 -1.82 9.56 5.47
C ALA A 112 -2.72 10.62 4.82
N VAL A 113 -3.97 10.73 5.28
CA VAL A 113 -4.88 11.81 4.88
C VAL A 113 -4.40 13.17 5.41
N ALA A 114 -3.79 13.19 6.60
CA ALA A 114 -3.24 14.38 7.22
C ALA A 114 -1.81 14.68 6.74
N ASP A 115 -0.95 13.67 6.67
CA ASP A 115 0.46 13.81 6.28
C ASP A 115 0.87 12.77 5.23
N LYS A 116 1.29 13.25 4.06
CA LYS A 116 1.76 12.40 2.97
C LYS A 116 3.05 11.63 3.29
N LYS A 117 3.93 12.18 4.14
CA LYS A 117 5.19 11.53 4.53
C LYS A 117 4.94 10.18 5.21
N ILE A 118 3.85 10.06 5.95
CA ILE A 118 3.43 8.81 6.60
C ILE A 118 3.20 7.71 5.56
N MET A 119 2.63 8.07 4.39
CA MET A 119 2.44 7.12 3.29
C MET A 119 3.77 6.69 2.67
N ASP A 120 4.72 7.61 2.49
CA ASP A 120 6.04 7.29 1.92
C ASP A 120 6.82 6.35 2.85
N ASN A 121 6.73 6.55 4.15
CA ASN A 121 7.31 5.64 5.15
C ASN A 121 6.67 4.26 5.09
N ALA A 122 5.33 4.16 5.03
CA ALA A 122 4.62 2.90 4.88
C ALA A 122 4.97 2.16 3.58
N VAL A 123 5.15 2.88 2.48
CA VAL A 123 5.61 2.34 1.20
C VAL A 123 7.04 1.81 1.30
N SER A 124 7.92 2.52 2.01
CA SER A 124 9.30 2.08 2.26
C SER A 124 9.33 0.78 3.05
N ASP A 125 8.59 0.71 4.16
CA ASP A 125 8.52 -0.49 5.00
C ASP A 125 7.94 -1.69 4.25
N MET A 126 6.82 -1.48 3.54
CA MET A 126 6.23 -2.53 2.70
C MET A 126 7.18 -2.99 1.58
N THR A 127 7.99 -2.08 1.03
CA THR A 127 9.00 -2.43 0.01
C THR A 127 10.08 -3.34 0.58
N LYS A 128 10.55 -3.07 1.81
CA LYS A 128 11.53 -3.93 2.50
C LYS A 128 10.96 -5.33 2.75
N ILE A 129 9.73 -5.41 3.27
CA ILE A 129 9.06 -6.68 3.56
C ILE A 129 8.79 -7.49 2.29
N ALA A 130 8.25 -6.86 1.26
CA ALA A 130 7.79 -7.54 0.05
C ALA A 130 8.89 -7.79 -0.99
N GLY A 131 10.00 -7.05 -0.92
CA GLY A 131 11.05 -7.08 -1.94
C GLY A 131 10.62 -6.48 -3.29
N GLN A 132 9.48 -5.79 -3.34
CA GLN A 132 8.99 -5.07 -4.52
C GLN A 132 8.20 -3.82 -4.12
N LYS A 133 8.18 -2.81 -4.99
CA LYS A 133 7.48 -1.55 -4.75
C LYS A 133 5.96 -1.79 -4.65
N PRO A 134 5.31 -1.36 -3.55
CA PRO A 134 3.87 -1.47 -3.38
C PRO A 134 3.11 -0.46 -4.25
N LEU A 135 1.84 -0.80 -4.52
CA LEU A 135 0.88 0.11 -5.12
C LEU A 135 0.20 0.91 -4.03
N VAL A 136 0.26 2.23 -4.11
CA VAL A 136 -0.52 3.13 -3.24
C VAL A 136 -1.98 3.06 -3.65
N THR A 137 -2.86 2.81 -2.68
CA THR A 137 -4.31 2.77 -2.90
C THR A 137 -4.93 4.10 -2.53
N THR A 138 -5.76 4.63 -3.44
CA THR A 138 -6.44 5.91 -3.27
C THR A 138 -7.92 5.74 -3.00
N ALA A 139 -8.52 6.69 -2.29
CA ALA A 139 -9.94 6.73 -2.01
C ALA A 139 -10.76 6.93 -3.30
N ARG A 140 -11.79 6.13 -3.51
CA ARG A 140 -12.68 6.21 -4.69
C ARG A 140 -13.76 7.27 -4.53
N LYS A 141 -14.27 7.46 -3.31
CA LYS A 141 -15.36 8.37 -2.97
C LYS A 141 -14.94 9.29 -1.84
N SER A 142 -15.48 10.51 -1.86
CA SER A 142 -15.32 11.46 -0.76
C SER A 142 -16.31 11.11 0.36
N ILE A 143 -15.83 10.98 1.60
CA ILE A 143 -16.64 10.69 2.77
C ILE A 143 -16.28 11.72 3.86
N ALA A 144 -17.22 12.60 4.19
CA ALA A 144 -16.98 13.71 5.14
C ALA A 144 -16.66 13.21 6.55
N ASN A 145 -17.32 12.14 7.01
CA ASN A 145 -17.10 11.56 8.33
C ASN A 145 -15.65 11.13 8.57
N TYR A 146 -14.98 10.58 7.55
CA TYR A 146 -13.57 10.18 7.62
C TYR A 146 -12.61 11.26 7.13
N LYS A 147 -13.08 12.47 6.82
CA LYS A 147 -12.29 13.57 6.28
C LYS A 147 -11.50 13.22 5.01
N VAL A 148 -12.01 12.25 4.22
CA VAL A 148 -11.35 11.71 3.02
C VAL A 148 -12.01 12.29 1.77
N ARG A 149 -11.17 12.71 0.82
CA ARG A 149 -11.60 13.12 -0.52
C ARG A 149 -11.17 12.08 -1.56
N ALA A 150 -11.88 12.04 -2.69
CA ALA A 150 -11.50 11.18 -3.81
C ALA A 150 -10.06 11.50 -4.26
N GLY A 151 -9.28 10.43 -4.51
CA GLY A 151 -7.87 10.56 -4.88
C GLY A 151 -6.88 10.64 -3.70
N TYR A 152 -7.33 10.77 -2.45
CA TYR A 152 -6.41 10.76 -1.30
C TYR A 152 -5.81 9.39 -1.08
N PRO A 153 -4.49 9.30 -0.78
CA PRO A 153 -3.85 8.03 -0.46
C PRO A 153 -4.36 7.53 0.90
N VAL A 154 -4.81 6.28 0.97
CA VAL A 154 -5.37 5.66 2.19
C VAL A 154 -4.67 4.38 2.60
N GLY A 155 -3.78 3.85 1.77
CA GLY A 155 -3.03 2.65 2.09
C GLY A 155 -2.10 2.21 0.98
N CYS A 156 -1.42 1.11 1.19
CA CYS A 156 -0.58 0.47 0.19
C CYS A 156 -0.83 -1.04 0.15
N LYS A 157 -0.70 -1.63 -1.03
CA LYS A 157 -0.86 -3.07 -1.24
C LYS A 157 0.20 -3.64 -2.16
N VAL A 158 0.54 -4.91 -1.94
CA VAL A 158 1.45 -5.68 -2.78
C VAL A 158 0.83 -7.02 -3.09
N THR A 159 1.01 -7.51 -4.31
CA THR A 159 0.66 -8.87 -4.71
C THR A 159 1.95 -9.62 -5.05
N LEU A 160 2.23 -10.66 -4.29
CA LEU A 160 3.39 -11.54 -4.47
C LEU A 160 2.98 -12.80 -5.23
N ARG A 161 3.79 -13.20 -6.21
CA ARG A 161 3.62 -14.42 -7.01
C ARG A 161 4.97 -15.11 -7.25
N GLY A 162 4.93 -16.39 -7.63
CA GLY A 162 6.12 -17.16 -8.01
C GLY A 162 7.17 -17.24 -6.91
N ALA A 163 8.44 -17.07 -7.24
CA ALA A 163 9.57 -17.23 -6.31
C ALA A 163 9.45 -16.31 -5.09
N ARG A 164 9.17 -15.02 -5.30
CA ARG A 164 9.01 -14.04 -4.20
C ARG A 164 7.91 -14.39 -3.22
N MET A 165 6.84 -15.02 -3.70
CA MET A 165 5.73 -15.48 -2.87
C MET A 165 6.20 -16.58 -1.90
N TYR A 166 6.94 -17.59 -2.40
CA TYR A 166 7.45 -18.67 -1.56
C TYR A 166 8.53 -18.20 -0.58
N GLU A 167 9.39 -17.28 -0.98
CA GLU A 167 10.37 -16.66 -0.09
C GLU A 167 9.72 -15.86 1.04
N PHE A 168 8.70 -15.06 0.71
CA PHE A 168 7.92 -14.36 1.72
C PHE A 168 7.21 -15.33 2.66
N LEU A 169 6.59 -16.40 2.12
CA LEU A 169 5.93 -17.42 2.92
C LEU A 169 6.89 -18.10 3.90
N ASP A 170 8.09 -18.43 3.45
CA ASP A 170 9.12 -19.03 4.29
C ASP A 170 9.53 -18.11 5.45
N ARG A 171 9.79 -16.84 5.16
CA ARG A 171 10.09 -15.84 6.21
C ARG A 171 8.92 -15.63 7.16
N LEU A 172 7.69 -15.59 6.64
CA LEU A 172 6.48 -15.44 7.44
C LEU A 172 6.35 -16.58 8.46
N VAL A 173 6.46 -17.83 8.02
CA VAL A 173 6.26 -19.02 8.87
C VAL A 173 7.45 -19.23 9.81
N SER A 174 8.69 -19.16 9.28
CA SER A 174 9.89 -19.54 10.03
C SER A 174 10.37 -18.44 10.99
N VAL A 175 10.16 -17.16 10.67
CA VAL A 175 10.74 -16.05 11.42
C VAL A 175 9.68 -15.10 11.96
N ALA A 176 8.77 -14.60 11.14
CA ALA A 176 7.85 -13.54 11.54
C ALA A 176 6.78 -14.04 12.51
N MET A 177 6.14 -15.18 12.27
CA MET A 177 5.09 -15.70 13.16
C MET A 177 5.59 -15.98 14.58
N PRO A 178 6.75 -16.65 14.81
CA PRO A 178 7.24 -16.86 16.17
C PRO A 178 7.58 -15.57 16.92
N ARG A 179 7.84 -14.47 16.22
CA ARG A 179 8.14 -13.16 16.79
C ARG A 179 6.89 -12.33 17.16
N ILE A 180 5.69 -12.83 16.80
CA ILE A 180 4.45 -12.17 17.21
C ILE A 180 4.34 -12.22 18.73
N ARG A 181 4.03 -11.06 19.33
CA ARG A 181 3.82 -10.95 20.75
C ARG A 181 2.65 -11.84 21.20
N ASP A 182 2.83 -12.60 22.28
CA ASP A 182 1.84 -13.54 22.84
C ASP A 182 1.28 -14.54 21.80
N PHE A 183 2.14 -15.04 20.93
CA PHE A 183 1.75 -15.97 19.87
C PHE A 183 1.28 -17.30 20.44
N ARG A 184 0.02 -17.65 20.18
CA ARG A 184 -0.61 -18.93 20.59
C ARG A 184 -1.09 -19.75 19.40
N GLY A 185 -0.54 -19.52 18.22
CA GLY A 185 -1.02 -20.08 16.96
C GLY A 185 -2.06 -19.22 16.26
N ILE A 186 -2.32 -19.52 15.01
CA ILE A 186 -3.28 -18.81 14.15
C ILE A 186 -4.61 -19.57 14.05
N SER A 187 -5.70 -18.82 13.86
CA SER A 187 -7.04 -19.39 13.76
C SER A 187 -7.19 -20.27 12.53
N GLY A 188 -7.58 -21.52 12.73
CA GLY A 188 -7.93 -22.41 11.63
C GLY A 188 -9.30 -22.14 10.97
N ARG A 189 -10.02 -21.08 11.41
CA ARG A 189 -11.35 -20.69 10.91
C ARG A 189 -11.34 -19.44 10.03
N ALA A 190 -10.17 -18.85 9.76
CA ALA A 190 -10.04 -17.59 9.01
C ALA A 190 -9.99 -17.82 7.48
N PHE A 191 -10.69 -18.84 7.01
CA PHE A 191 -10.92 -19.13 5.59
C PHE A 191 -12.21 -18.44 5.12
N ASP A 192 -12.31 -18.20 3.81
CA ASP A 192 -13.43 -17.48 3.19
C ASP A 192 -14.52 -18.41 2.59
N GLY A 193 -14.47 -19.70 2.84
CA GLY A 193 -15.36 -20.70 2.23
C GLY A 193 -14.95 -21.15 0.82
N ARG A 194 -13.89 -20.56 0.26
CA ARG A 194 -13.35 -20.83 -1.08
C ARG A 194 -11.87 -21.19 -1.06
N GLY A 195 -11.36 -21.60 0.11
CA GLY A 195 -9.98 -22.00 0.26
C GLY A 195 -8.95 -20.85 0.33
N ASN A 196 -9.34 -19.61 0.49
CA ASN A 196 -8.41 -18.51 0.74
C ASN A 196 -8.30 -18.25 2.23
N TYR A 197 -7.10 -17.93 2.68
CA TYR A 197 -6.80 -17.69 4.09
C TYR A 197 -6.46 -16.23 4.34
N ASN A 198 -7.06 -15.62 5.36
CA ASN A 198 -6.83 -14.24 5.74
C ASN A 198 -6.29 -14.16 7.17
N MET A 199 -5.22 -13.39 7.37
CA MET A 199 -4.67 -13.10 8.69
C MET A 199 -4.29 -11.65 8.83
N GLY A 200 -4.44 -11.10 10.03
CA GLY A 200 -3.98 -9.77 10.39
C GLY A 200 -2.76 -9.85 11.31
N VAL A 201 -1.78 -9.03 11.01
CA VAL A 201 -0.61 -8.79 11.85
C VAL A 201 -0.74 -7.40 12.43
N LYS A 202 -0.57 -7.24 13.75
CA LYS A 202 -0.72 -5.96 14.44
C LYS A 202 0.50 -5.06 14.27
N GLU A 203 1.69 -5.65 14.13
CA GLU A 203 2.96 -4.95 14.18
C GLU A 203 3.85 -5.36 13.00
N GLN A 204 4.34 -4.39 12.21
CA GLN A 204 5.29 -4.69 11.12
C GLN A 204 6.68 -5.10 11.63
N ILE A 205 7.00 -4.82 12.88
CA ILE A 205 8.30 -5.10 13.51
C ILE A 205 8.63 -6.60 13.59
N ILE A 206 7.62 -7.47 13.47
CA ILE A 206 7.84 -8.92 13.44
C ILE A 206 8.74 -9.36 12.28
N PHE A 207 8.80 -8.57 11.21
CA PHE A 207 9.65 -8.85 10.07
C PHE A 207 11.09 -8.38 10.34
N PRO A 208 12.11 -9.24 10.15
CA PRO A 208 13.50 -8.90 10.45
C PRO A 208 14.08 -7.79 9.55
N GLU A 209 13.44 -7.51 8.41
CA GLU A 209 13.84 -6.46 7.49
C GLU A 209 13.52 -5.05 8.01
N ILE A 210 12.70 -4.94 9.05
CA ILE A 210 12.30 -3.68 9.67
C ILE A 210 13.13 -3.46 10.93
N GLU A 211 13.90 -2.38 10.93
CA GLU A 211 14.65 -1.91 12.09
C GLU A 211 13.76 -1.01 12.96
N TYR A 212 13.66 -1.33 14.25
CA TYR A 212 12.82 -0.60 15.21
C TYR A 212 13.15 0.89 15.28
N ASP A 213 14.44 1.24 15.24
CA ASP A 213 14.89 2.62 15.39
C ASP A 213 14.60 3.52 14.17
N LYS A 214 14.22 2.91 13.03
CA LYS A 214 13.96 3.63 11.77
C LYS A 214 12.49 3.78 11.44
N ILE A 215 11.60 3.26 12.28
CA ILE A 215 10.16 3.39 12.07
C ILE A 215 9.61 4.64 12.76
N ASP A 216 8.66 5.28 12.13
CA ASP A 216 7.92 6.43 12.66
C ASP A 216 6.72 6.00 13.52
N ALA A 217 6.03 4.92 13.14
CA ALA A 217 4.89 4.37 13.86
C ALA A 217 4.74 2.87 13.64
N ILE A 218 4.15 2.20 14.63
CA ILE A 218 3.76 0.78 14.52
C ILE A 218 2.51 0.69 13.67
N ARG A 219 2.57 -0.11 12.58
CA ARG A 219 1.43 -0.33 11.67
C ARG A 219 1.13 -1.80 11.52
N GLY A 220 -0.16 -2.11 11.53
CA GLY A 220 -0.64 -3.44 11.21
C GLY A 220 -0.76 -3.66 9.71
N MET A 221 -0.78 -4.93 9.30
CA MET A 221 -1.03 -5.32 7.93
C MET A 221 -1.92 -6.55 7.85
N ASN A 222 -2.67 -6.64 6.77
CA ASN A 222 -3.46 -7.81 6.42
C ASN A 222 -2.70 -8.63 5.37
N ILE A 223 -2.65 -9.94 5.58
CA ILE A 223 -2.01 -10.91 4.71
C ILE A 223 -3.11 -11.86 4.23
N THR A 224 -3.35 -11.88 2.92
CA THR A 224 -4.30 -12.78 2.27
C THR A 224 -3.54 -13.78 1.42
N ILE A 225 -3.71 -15.06 1.69
CA ILE A 225 -3.13 -16.17 0.93
C ILE A 225 -4.23 -16.77 0.07
N THR A 226 -4.12 -16.59 -1.24
CA THR A 226 -5.06 -17.13 -2.22
C THR A 226 -4.53 -18.49 -2.72
N THR A 227 -5.38 -19.50 -2.62
CA THR A 227 -5.06 -20.85 -3.11
C THR A 227 -6.01 -21.25 -4.23
N THR A 228 -5.68 -22.35 -4.91
CA THR A 228 -6.55 -22.98 -5.92
C THR A 228 -7.41 -24.10 -5.32
N ALA A 229 -7.44 -24.25 -4.00
CA ALA A 229 -8.27 -25.22 -3.32
C ALA A 229 -9.75 -24.92 -3.54
N LYS A 230 -10.57 -25.97 -3.62
CA LYS A 230 -12.02 -25.84 -3.77
C LYS A 230 -12.74 -25.74 -2.44
N SER A 231 -12.15 -26.29 -1.39
CA SER A 231 -12.70 -26.30 -0.04
C SER A 231 -11.68 -25.80 0.98
N ASP A 232 -12.20 -25.28 2.10
CA ASP A 232 -11.36 -24.79 3.21
C ASP A 232 -10.54 -25.93 3.86
N ASN A 233 -11.07 -27.17 3.85
CA ASN A 233 -10.35 -28.33 4.38
C ASN A 233 -9.10 -28.65 3.55
N GLU A 234 -9.21 -28.61 2.22
CA GLU A 234 -8.05 -28.78 1.33
C GLU A 234 -7.03 -27.66 1.54
N ALA A 235 -7.48 -26.40 1.63
CA ALA A 235 -6.61 -25.26 1.87
C ALA A 235 -5.92 -25.33 3.24
N LYS A 236 -6.64 -25.76 4.28
CA LYS A 236 -6.08 -25.94 5.63
C LYS A 236 -5.00 -27.03 5.62
N ALA A 237 -5.26 -28.17 4.98
CA ALA A 237 -4.27 -29.25 4.83
C ALA A 237 -3.04 -28.77 4.04
N LEU A 238 -3.24 -28.02 2.94
CA LEU A 238 -2.16 -27.43 2.17
C LEU A 238 -1.28 -26.50 3.03
N LEU A 239 -1.88 -25.56 3.78
CA LEU A 239 -1.13 -24.64 4.63
C LEU A 239 -0.47 -25.38 5.81
N ALA A 240 -1.10 -26.41 6.38
CA ALA A 240 -0.51 -27.26 7.41
C ALA A 240 0.75 -27.97 6.89
N ALA A 241 0.74 -28.46 5.63
CA ALA A 241 1.91 -29.04 4.98
C ALA A 241 3.06 -28.03 4.79
N PHE A 242 2.76 -26.71 4.70
CA PHE A 242 3.73 -25.61 4.75
C PHE A 242 4.11 -25.22 6.19
N ARG A 243 3.76 -26.00 7.20
CA ARG A 243 4.06 -25.78 8.61
C ARG A 243 3.42 -24.52 9.21
N PHE A 244 2.24 -24.14 8.73
CA PHE A 244 1.47 -23.11 9.41
C PHE A 244 1.05 -23.55 10.80
N PRO A 245 1.33 -22.75 11.84
CA PRO A 245 1.03 -23.10 13.23
C PRO A 245 -0.44 -22.83 13.55
N PHE A 246 -1.35 -23.66 13.03
CA PHE A 246 -2.76 -23.56 13.36
C PHE A 246 -3.01 -23.95 14.82
N ARG A 247 -3.87 -23.14 15.46
CA ARG A 247 -4.38 -23.46 16.78
C ARG A 247 -5.50 -24.49 16.64
N ASN A 248 -5.41 -25.55 17.45
CA ASN A 248 -6.46 -26.56 17.59
C ASN A 248 -7.73 -26.00 18.25
#